data_0e39a43980dc25cad987969a9641c411
#
_entry.id   0e39a43980dc25cad987969a9641c411
#
_cell.length_a   1.000
_cell.length_b   1.000
_cell.length_c   1.000
_cell.angle_alpha   90.00
_cell.angle_beta   90.00
_cell.angle_gamma   90.00
#
_symmetry.space_group_name_H-M   'P 1'
#
loop_
_entity.id
_entity.type
_entity.pdbx_description
1 polymer ?
#
loop_
_entity_poly.entity_id
_entity_poly.type
_entity_poly.pdbx_seq_one_letter_code
_entity_poly.pdbx_strand_id
1 'polypeptide(L)'
;MIRRRVVRRSLVVVIGFMALSTPSTSYEAQTPAPAMLHAAQAFLGTLSPVELAQTTMPFDTDERYNWFYTPVDRKGLPFKLMDTVQQEAAIDLLRAGFSEKGYDKAQTIRQLEMVLFEMSGQAFRDTELYYFTIFGEPSER
;
A
#
# COMPACT_ATOMS: atom_id res chain seq x y z
N MET A 1 82.11 -42.53 -8.42
CA MET A 1 81.05 -42.48 -7.45
C MET A 1 80.31 -41.13 -7.59
N ILE A 2 79.27 -41.06 -8.43
CA ILE A 2 78.58 -39.82 -8.80
C ILE A 2 77.22 -39.78 -8.04
N ARG A 3 77.08 -38.89 -7.09
CA ARG A 3 75.77 -38.67 -6.35
C ARG A 3 74.92 -37.76 -7.20
N ARG A 4 73.88 -38.26 -7.71
CA ARG A 4 72.76 -37.48 -8.35
C ARG A 4 71.94 -36.82 -7.24
N ARG A 5 71.89 -35.49 -7.24
CA ARG A 5 70.96 -34.68 -6.41
C ARG A 5 69.59 -34.70 -7.09
N VAL A 6 68.60 -35.24 -6.40
CA VAL A 6 67.20 -35.16 -6.81
C VAL A 6 66.67 -33.80 -6.32
N VAL A 7 66.33 -32.93 -7.28
CA VAL A 7 65.65 -31.65 -7.00
C VAL A 7 64.14 -31.92 -6.94
N ARG A 8 63.59 -31.90 -5.73
CA ARG A 8 62.14 -31.92 -5.54
C ARG A 8 61.56 -30.53 -5.90
N ARG A 9 60.87 -30.45 -7.01
CA ARG A 9 60.05 -29.26 -7.33
C ARG A 9 58.73 -29.34 -6.55
N SER A 10 58.59 -28.47 -5.52
CA SER A 10 57.32 -28.28 -4.81
C SER A 10 56.38 -27.45 -5.71
N LEU A 11 55.28 -28.07 -6.13
CA LEU A 11 54.21 -27.39 -6.84
C LEU A 11 53.35 -26.67 -5.79
N VAL A 12 53.45 -25.34 -5.70
CA VAL A 12 52.55 -24.53 -4.86
C VAL A 12 51.30 -24.26 -5.67
N VAL A 13 50.20 -24.93 -5.32
CA VAL A 13 48.86 -24.66 -5.88
C VAL A 13 48.29 -23.51 -5.09
N VAL A 14 48.26 -22.31 -5.68
CA VAL A 14 47.52 -21.16 -5.13
C VAL A 14 46.07 -21.30 -5.55
N ILE A 15 45.20 -21.76 -4.64
CA ILE A 15 43.74 -21.74 -4.82
C ILE A 15 43.30 -20.31 -4.58
N GLY A 16 43.09 -19.56 -5.66
CA GLY A 16 42.44 -18.26 -5.61
C GLY A 16 40.97 -18.40 -5.19
N PHE A 17 40.67 -17.97 -3.99
CA PHE A 17 39.30 -17.86 -3.49
C PHE A 17 38.64 -16.64 -4.18
N MET A 18 37.95 -16.89 -5.28
CA MET A 18 37.16 -15.87 -5.96
C MET A 18 35.90 -15.63 -5.14
N ALA A 19 35.92 -14.60 -4.28
CA ALA A 19 34.73 -14.15 -3.56
C ALA A 19 33.72 -13.65 -4.60
N LEU A 20 32.70 -14.45 -4.88
CA LEU A 20 31.51 -14.02 -5.58
C LEU A 20 30.76 -13.03 -4.67
N SER A 21 31.04 -11.75 -4.88
CA SER A 21 30.22 -10.66 -4.32
C SER A 21 28.88 -10.71 -5.00
N THR A 22 27.88 -11.36 -4.37
CA THR A 22 26.48 -11.21 -4.77
C THR A 22 26.11 -9.76 -4.53
N PRO A 23 25.61 -9.01 -5.53
CA PRO A 23 25.06 -7.70 -5.26
C PRO A 23 23.87 -7.91 -4.33
N SER A 24 23.96 -7.45 -3.10
CA SER A 24 22.80 -7.25 -2.25
C SER A 24 21.97 -6.17 -2.93
N THR A 25 20.96 -6.59 -3.69
CA THR A 25 19.91 -5.68 -4.12
C THR A 25 19.22 -5.24 -2.83
N SER A 26 19.69 -4.14 -2.26
CA SER A 26 18.94 -3.42 -1.25
C SER A 26 17.59 -3.12 -1.94
N TYR A 27 16.55 -3.78 -1.51
CA TYR A 27 15.18 -3.38 -1.79
C TYR A 27 15.03 -2.02 -1.13
N GLU A 28 15.33 -0.98 -1.89
CA GLU A 28 15.04 0.39 -1.52
C GLU A 28 13.52 0.44 -1.52
N ALA A 29 12.92 0.28 -0.34
CA ALA A 29 11.51 0.48 -0.15
C ALA A 29 11.26 1.92 -0.61
N GLN A 30 10.71 2.07 -1.81
CA GLN A 30 10.22 3.35 -2.28
C GLN A 30 9.31 3.86 -1.18
N THR A 31 9.70 4.94 -0.54
CA THR A 31 8.86 5.58 0.48
C THR A 31 7.56 5.96 -0.24
N PRO A 32 6.42 5.37 0.08
CA PRO A 32 5.17 5.64 -0.64
C PRO A 32 4.66 7.06 -0.40
N ALA A 33 5.31 7.80 0.49
CA ALA A 33 4.88 9.11 0.93
C ALA A 33 4.64 10.13 -0.22
N PRO A 34 5.54 10.34 -1.19
CA PRO A 34 5.28 11.31 -2.26
C PRO A 34 4.12 10.91 -3.18
N ALA A 35 4.00 9.62 -3.51
CA ALA A 35 2.92 9.12 -4.34
C ALA A 35 1.56 9.22 -3.62
N MET A 36 1.52 8.86 -2.34
CA MET A 36 0.32 9.00 -1.50
C MET A 36 -0.08 10.46 -1.33
N LEU A 37 0.88 11.36 -1.10
CA LEU A 37 0.62 12.78 -0.98
C LEU A 37 -0.05 13.32 -2.26
N HIS A 38 0.54 13.03 -3.41
CA HIS A 38 0.02 13.47 -4.69
C HIS A 38 -1.39 12.90 -4.97
N ALA A 39 -1.59 11.61 -4.72
CA ALA A 39 -2.89 10.96 -4.90
C ALA A 39 -3.95 11.50 -3.93
N ALA A 40 -3.59 11.79 -2.66
CA ALA A 40 -4.50 12.39 -1.70
C ALA A 40 -4.91 13.81 -2.12
N GLN A 41 -3.97 14.64 -2.56
CA GLN A 41 -4.25 15.98 -3.07
C GLN A 41 -5.11 15.93 -4.34
N ALA A 42 -4.84 15.01 -5.26
CA ALA A 42 -5.63 14.80 -6.46
C ALA A 42 -7.08 14.41 -6.10
N PHE A 43 -7.26 13.45 -5.21
CA PHE A 43 -8.59 13.05 -4.74
C PHE A 43 -9.34 14.22 -4.10
N LEU A 44 -8.74 14.93 -3.15
CA LEU A 44 -9.36 16.08 -2.50
C LEU A 44 -9.72 17.18 -3.51
N GLY A 45 -8.91 17.35 -4.56
CA GLY A 45 -9.15 18.32 -5.64
C GLY A 45 -10.36 18.02 -6.53
N THR A 46 -10.89 16.79 -6.51
CA THR A 46 -12.10 16.41 -7.24
C THR A 46 -13.39 16.71 -6.46
N LEU A 47 -13.29 16.97 -5.16
CA LEU A 47 -14.44 17.09 -4.28
C LEU A 47 -15.04 18.50 -4.30
N SER A 48 -16.37 18.57 -4.27
CA SER A 48 -17.09 19.81 -3.98
C SER A 48 -16.81 20.29 -2.53
N PRO A 49 -17.06 21.56 -2.20
CA PRO A 49 -16.86 22.06 -0.83
C PRO A 49 -17.61 21.27 0.26
N VAL A 50 -18.79 20.73 -0.06
CA VAL A 50 -19.59 19.93 0.87
C VAL A 50 -18.95 18.55 1.08
N GLU A 51 -18.56 17.88 0.01
CA GLU A 51 -17.87 16.58 0.07
C GLU A 51 -16.50 16.70 0.72
N LEU A 52 -15.76 17.78 0.46
CA LEU A 52 -14.49 18.07 1.10
C LEU A 52 -14.66 18.19 2.62
N ALA A 53 -15.66 18.94 3.10
CA ALA A 53 -15.95 19.06 4.51
C ALA A 53 -16.40 17.75 5.16
N GLN A 54 -17.03 16.85 4.40
CA GLN A 54 -17.39 15.53 4.85
C GLN A 54 -16.19 14.58 4.92
N THR A 55 -15.24 14.73 3.97
CA THR A 55 -14.08 13.84 3.81
C THR A 55 -12.93 14.20 4.76
N THR A 56 -12.75 15.49 5.09
CA THR A 56 -11.60 15.96 5.87
C THR A 56 -11.96 16.17 7.34
N MET A 57 -11.05 15.77 8.23
CA MET A 57 -11.18 15.96 9.67
C MET A 57 -9.86 16.44 10.27
N PRO A 58 -9.89 17.17 11.42
CA PRO A 58 -8.67 17.49 12.13
C PRO A 58 -7.85 16.25 12.48
N PHE A 59 -6.53 16.36 12.41
CA PHE A 59 -5.63 15.22 12.68
C PHE A 59 -5.74 14.71 14.11
N ASP A 60 -6.03 15.58 15.07
CA ASP A 60 -6.13 15.30 16.50
C ASP A 60 -7.54 14.90 16.96
N THR A 61 -8.48 14.68 16.02
CA THR A 61 -9.83 14.22 16.39
C THR A 61 -9.83 12.77 16.90
N ASP A 62 -10.68 12.48 17.87
CA ASP A 62 -10.90 11.14 18.42
C ASP A 62 -11.44 10.16 17.37
N GLU A 63 -12.06 10.67 16.31
CA GLU A 63 -12.57 9.85 15.20
C GLU A 63 -11.49 8.98 14.56
N ARG A 64 -10.21 9.39 14.58
CA ARG A 64 -9.09 8.57 14.12
C ARG A 64 -8.97 7.22 14.82
N TYR A 65 -9.44 7.13 16.05
CA TYR A 65 -9.39 5.94 16.90
C TYR A 65 -10.73 5.20 16.96
N ASN A 66 -11.76 5.77 16.32
CA ASN A 66 -13.10 5.22 16.28
C ASN A 66 -13.20 4.09 15.23
N TRP A 67 -12.68 2.91 15.58
CA TRP A 67 -12.59 1.77 14.70
C TRP A 67 -13.57 0.66 15.11
N PHE A 68 -14.39 0.22 14.15
CA PHE A 68 -15.33 -0.89 14.34
C PHE A 68 -15.15 -1.92 13.24
N TYR A 69 -15.19 -3.21 13.59
CA TYR A 69 -15.19 -4.31 12.65
C TYR A 69 -16.59 -4.70 12.18
N THR A 70 -17.64 -4.25 12.89
CA THR A 70 -19.03 -4.46 12.50
C THR A 70 -19.51 -3.35 11.58
N PRO A 71 -20.54 -3.63 10.72
CA PRO A 71 -21.18 -2.61 9.92
C PRO A 71 -21.88 -1.57 10.83
N VAL A 72 -21.41 -0.33 10.74
CA VAL A 72 -21.97 0.84 11.43
C VAL A 72 -21.86 2.03 10.50
N ASP A 73 -22.66 3.06 10.72
CA ASP A 73 -22.51 4.33 10.03
C ASP A 73 -21.12 4.91 10.31
N ARG A 74 -20.43 5.33 9.27
CA ARG A 74 -19.08 5.87 9.36
C ARG A 74 -19.06 7.30 8.86
N LYS A 75 -18.15 8.09 9.41
CA LYS A 75 -17.85 9.41 8.86
C LYS A 75 -16.97 9.27 7.62
N GLY A 76 -16.97 10.32 6.81
CA GLY A 76 -16.28 10.34 5.52
C GLY A 76 -17.23 10.27 4.34
N LEU A 77 -16.69 10.37 3.15
CA LEU A 77 -17.44 10.28 1.91
C LEU A 77 -17.54 8.82 1.47
N PRO A 78 -18.74 8.22 1.39
CA PRO A 78 -18.90 6.85 0.90
C PRO A 78 -18.63 6.80 -0.61
N PHE A 79 -17.95 5.75 -1.06
CA PHE A 79 -17.64 5.51 -2.47
C PHE A 79 -18.91 5.56 -3.36
N LYS A 80 -20.04 5.11 -2.84
CA LYS A 80 -21.35 5.13 -3.48
C LYS A 80 -21.85 6.52 -3.88
N LEU A 81 -21.45 7.56 -3.16
CA LEU A 81 -21.86 8.94 -3.44
C LEU A 81 -20.89 9.70 -4.35
N MET A 82 -19.76 9.08 -4.70
CA MET A 82 -18.76 9.66 -5.59
C MET A 82 -19.18 9.51 -7.05
N ASP A 83 -18.90 10.52 -7.86
CA ASP A 83 -18.95 10.39 -9.31
C ASP A 83 -17.76 9.56 -9.84
N THR A 84 -17.74 9.28 -11.15
CA THR A 84 -16.72 8.44 -11.77
C THR A 84 -15.31 9.01 -11.58
N VAL A 85 -15.12 10.33 -11.69
CA VAL A 85 -13.81 10.99 -11.55
C VAL A 85 -13.32 10.89 -10.10
N GLN A 86 -14.22 11.10 -9.14
CA GLN A 86 -13.94 10.98 -7.72
C GLN A 86 -13.61 9.52 -7.34
N GLN A 87 -14.35 8.55 -7.89
CA GLN A 87 -14.10 7.12 -7.66
C GLN A 87 -12.73 6.70 -8.19
N GLU A 88 -12.35 7.13 -9.39
CA GLU A 88 -11.02 6.86 -9.96
C GLU A 88 -9.91 7.44 -9.09
N ALA A 89 -10.04 8.70 -8.67
CA ALA A 89 -9.05 9.33 -7.78
C ALA A 89 -8.96 8.66 -6.40
N ALA A 90 -10.08 8.21 -5.84
CA ALA A 90 -10.11 7.45 -4.58
C ALA A 90 -9.42 6.08 -4.72
N ILE A 91 -9.61 5.39 -5.85
CA ILE A 91 -8.92 4.13 -6.15
C ILE A 91 -7.42 4.35 -6.34
N ASP A 92 -7.01 5.43 -6.99
CA ASP A 92 -5.58 5.76 -7.16
C ASP A 92 -4.93 6.08 -5.81
N LEU A 93 -5.64 6.72 -4.89
CA LEU A 93 -5.17 6.90 -3.52
C LEU A 93 -4.95 5.56 -2.80
N LEU A 94 -5.87 4.61 -2.94
CA LEU A 94 -5.69 3.26 -2.39
C LEU A 94 -4.47 2.56 -3.00
N ARG A 95 -4.27 2.65 -4.31
CA ARG A 95 -3.12 2.07 -5.00
C ARG A 95 -1.80 2.69 -4.54
N ALA A 96 -1.78 4.00 -4.31
CA ALA A 96 -0.60 4.68 -3.81
C ALA A 96 -0.23 4.28 -2.37
N GLY A 97 -1.23 3.90 -1.55
CA GLY A 97 -1.06 3.54 -0.15
C GLY A 97 -0.83 2.06 0.12
N PHE A 98 -1.18 1.19 -0.80
CA PHE A 98 -1.07 -0.26 -0.63
C PHE A 98 0.00 -0.87 -1.53
N SER A 99 0.55 -2.01 -1.12
CA SER A 99 1.23 -2.89 -2.06
C SER A 99 0.21 -3.47 -3.04
N GLU A 100 0.67 -3.96 -4.21
CA GLU A 100 -0.20 -4.63 -5.19
C GLU A 100 -1.07 -5.71 -4.55
N LYS A 101 -0.47 -6.61 -3.77
CA LYS A 101 -1.19 -7.66 -3.04
C LYS A 101 -2.17 -7.10 -1.98
N GLY A 102 -1.83 -5.98 -1.36
CA GLY A 102 -2.70 -5.30 -0.41
C GLY A 102 -3.93 -4.71 -1.09
N TYR A 103 -3.72 -4.08 -2.24
CA TYR A 103 -4.80 -3.54 -3.06
C TYR A 103 -5.73 -4.64 -3.57
N ASP A 104 -5.21 -5.73 -4.13
CA ASP A 104 -6.00 -6.87 -4.61
C ASP A 104 -6.84 -7.48 -3.48
N LYS A 105 -6.25 -7.61 -2.29
CA LYS A 105 -6.97 -8.09 -1.12
C LYS A 105 -8.10 -7.15 -0.72
N ALA A 106 -7.88 -5.84 -0.71
CA ALA A 106 -8.90 -4.85 -0.40
C ALA A 106 -10.06 -4.91 -1.40
N GLN A 107 -9.76 -5.04 -2.70
CA GLN A 107 -10.78 -5.20 -3.74
C GLN A 107 -11.57 -6.52 -3.57
N THR A 108 -10.88 -7.62 -3.27
CA THR A 108 -11.53 -8.91 -3.01
C THR A 108 -12.48 -8.82 -1.82
N ILE A 109 -12.05 -8.21 -0.70
CA ILE A 109 -12.90 -8.01 0.48
C ILE A 109 -14.14 -7.19 0.11
N ARG A 110 -13.98 -6.12 -0.66
CA ARG A 110 -15.09 -5.30 -1.13
C ARG A 110 -16.09 -6.11 -1.96
N GLN A 111 -15.60 -6.96 -2.86
CA GLN A 111 -16.47 -7.81 -3.70
C GLN A 111 -17.20 -8.90 -2.91
N LEU A 112 -16.66 -9.36 -1.78
CA LEU A 112 -17.33 -10.33 -0.91
C LEU A 112 -18.63 -9.79 -0.32
N GLU A 113 -18.81 -8.48 -0.23
CA GLU A 113 -20.09 -7.90 0.21
C GLU A 113 -21.26 -8.32 -0.69
N MET A 114 -21.02 -8.51 -1.99
CA MET A 114 -22.05 -9.00 -2.92
C MET A 114 -22.48 -10.43 -2.57
N VAL A 115 -21.52 -11.31 -2.26
CA VAL A 115 -21.81 -12.68 -1.84
C VAL A 115 -22.57 -12.69 -0.50
N LEU A 116 -22.15 -11.84 0.44
CA LEU A 116 -22.82 -11.70 1.73
C LEU A 116 -24.23 -11.12 1.60
N PHE A 117 -24.44 -10.23 0.65
CA PHE A 117 -25.78 -9.73 0.32
C PHE A 117 -26.69 -10.86 -0.20
N GLU A 118 -26.22 -11.65 -1.16
CA GLU A 118 -26.96 -12.79 -1.70
C GLU A 118 -27.34 -13.82 -0.61
N MET A 119 -26.44 -14.04 0.36
CA MET A 119 -26.67 -14.99 1.45
C MET A 119 -27.60 -14.46 2.54
N SER A 120 -27.61 -13.16 2.82
CA SER A 120 -28.28 -12.58 4.00
C SER A 120 -29.44 -11.64 3.67
N GLY A 121 -29.50 -11.08 2.46
CA GLY A 121 -30.47 -10.06 2.05
C GLY A 121 -30.31 -8.70 2.78
N GLN A 122 -29.20 -8.50 3.50
CA GLN A 122 -29.01 -7.31 4.34
C GLN A 122 -28.51 -6.13 3.48
N ALA A 123 -29.26 -5.04 3.42
CA ALA A 123 -29.00 -3.88 2.55
C ALA A 123 -27.68 -3.14 2.84
N PHE A 124 -27.08 -3.31 4.02
CA PHE A 124 -25.76 -2.76 4.34
C PHE A 124 -24.60 -3.57 3.74
N ARG A 125 -24.87 -4.73 3.15
CA ARG A 125 -23.93 -5.51 2.37
C ARG A 125 -23.83 -4.94 0.96
N ASP A 126 -23.05 -3.87 0.81
CA ASP A 126 -22.94 -3.12 -0.43
C ASP A 126 -21.46 -2.87 -0.73
N THR A 127 -21.03 -3.24 -1.93
CA THR A 127 -19.64 -3.08 -2.40
C THR A 127 -19.19 -1.63 -2.46
N GLU A 128 -20.10 -0.67 -2.39
CA GLU A 128 -19.82 0.76 -2.47
C GLU A 128 -19.99 1.49 -1.13
N LEU A 129 -20.37 0.79 -0.05
CA LEU A 129 -20.43 1.35 1.30
C LEU A 129 -19.06 1.28 2.00
N TYR A 130 -18.04 1.80 1.33
CA TYR A 130 -16.70 2.04 1.85
C TYR A 130 -16.44 3.54 1.90
N TYR A 131 -15.91 4.03 3.01
CA TYR A 131 -15.83 5.45 3.31
C TYR A 131 -14.40 5.94 3.22
N PHE A 132 -14.22 7.13 2.67
CA PHE A 132 -12.93 7.81 2.59
C PHE A 132 -12.90 8.99 3.55
N THR A 133 -11.89 9.00 4.42
CA THR A 133 -11.66 10.07 5.39
C THR A 133 -10.18 10.39 5.41
N ILE A 134 -9.85 11.68 5.29
CA ILE A 134 -8.49 12.21 5.41
C ILE A 134 -8.38 12.97 6.72
N PHE A 135 -7.43 12.60 7.56
CA PHE A 135 -7.17 13.26 8.83
C PHE A 135 -5.95 14.19 8.70
N GLY A 136 -6.17 15.47 8.92
CA GLY A 136 -5.18 16.52 8.73
C GLY A 136 -5.01 16.93 7.27
N GLU A 137 -3.95 17.67 6.99
CA GLU A 137 -3.59 18.09 5.64
C GLU A 137 -2.51 17.18 5.06
N PRO A 138 -2.73 16.60 3.85
CA PRO A 138 -1.71 15.81 3.18
C PRO A 138 -0.44 16.64 2.96
N SER A 139 0.69 16.21 3.52
CA SER A 139 1.97 16.91 3.47
C SER A 139 3.15 15.93 3.40
N GLU A 140 4.33 16.44 3.07
CA GLU A 140 5.58 15.63 3.02
C GLU A 140 6.16 15.29 4.39
N ARG A 141 5.51 15.65 5.49
CA ARG A 141 6.01 15.48 6.86
C ARG A 141 5.39 14.28 7.54
#